data_2bf2948b9d5fb08c8172644edf68dced
#
_entry.id   2bf2948b9d5fb08c8172644edf68dced
#
_cell.length_a   1.000
_cell.length_b   1.000
_cell.length_c   1.000
_cell.angle_alpha   90.00
_cell.angle_beta   90.00
_cell.angle_gamma   90.00
#
_symmetry.space_group_name_H-M   'P 1'
#
loop_
_entity.id
_entity.type
_entity.pdbx_description
1 polymer ?
#
loop_
_entity_poly.entity_id
_entity_poly.type
_entity_poly.pdbx_seq_one_letter_code
_entity_poly.pdbx_strand_id
1 'polypeptide(L)'
;MIGKHTVTITVYEKSMAGCVIYMDQYIYFDNDGRVLETSAEKLPDVPCIQGLKFDRIVVGEKLPVTNDAMFQEILTMTQLIDKNELLIDEIRFNSDNEIVLYKDKIKIELGSGTGLEDKLMNLESILAKLEGKSGTLDLTDYTAGTGNAIFKENK
;
A
#
# COMPACT_ATOMS: atom_id res chain seq x y z
N MET A 1 -9.89 38.07 -13.46
CA MET A 1 -9.39 37.67 -13.47
C MET A 1 -9.14 37.18 -13.27
N ILE A 2 -9.38 36.84 -13.02
CA ILE A 2 -8.94 36.20 -12.89
C ILE A 2 -8.53 35.54 -12.75
N GLY A 3 -8.56 35.38 -12.63
CA GLY A 3 -7.97 34.78 -12.64
C GLY A 3 -7.88 34.04 -12.33
N LYS A 4 -7.99 33.71 -12.20
CA LYS A 4 -7.70 32.90 -12.06
C LYS A 4 -7.28 32.10 -12.26
N HIS A 5 -6.98 31.78 -12.35
CA HIS A 5 -6.50 30.98 -12.52
C HIS A 5 -5.89 30.21 -12.08
N THR A 6 -5.80 30.09 -11.98
CA THR A 6 -5.28 29.50 -11.53
C THR A 6 -5.31 28.53 -10.90
N VAL A 7 -5.35 28.44 -10.59
CA VAL A 7 -5.26 27.59 -9.91
C VAL A 7 -5.48 26.31 -9.96
N THR A 8 -5.95 26.02 -10.16
CA THR A 8 -6.39 24.93 -10.47
C THR A 8 -5.56 23.80 -10.82
N ILE A 9 -4.46 23.99 -11.02
CA ILE A 9 -3.57 23.07 -11.48
C ILE A 9 -3.30 21.99 -10.53
N THR A 10 -3.48 22.27 -9.29
CA THR A 10 -3.28 21.26 -8.27
C THR A 10 -4.24 20.11 -8.37
N VAL A 11 -5.36 20.32 -9.05
CA VAL A 11 -6.29 19.21 -9.21
C VAL A 11 -5.76 18.09 -10.05
N TYR A 12 -4.71 18.31 -10.77
CA TYR A 12 -4.14 17.28 -11.60
C TYR A 12 -2.98 16.56 -10.98
N GLU A 13 -2.70 16.82 -9.74
CA GLU A 13 -1.70 16.04 -9.06
C GLU A 13 -2.18 14.62 -8.95
N LYS A 14 -1.40 13.70 -9.47
CA LYS A 14 -1.72 12.30 -9.34
C LYS A 14 -1.42 11.86 -7.92
N SER A 15 -2.33 11.10 -7.36
CA SER A 15 -2.13 10.54 -6.05
C SER A 15 -1.00 9.54 -6.11
N MET A 16 -0.10 9.61 -5.16
CA MET A 16 0.95 8.63 -5.03
C MET A 16 0.37 7.36 -4.44
N ALA A 17 0.44 6.27 -5.19
CA ALA A 17 -0.11 5.00 -4.76
C ALA A 17 0.83 4.30 -3.78
N GLY A 18 2.12 4.41 -4.03
CA GLY A 18 3.11 3.76 -3.19
C GLY A 18 4.50 4.17 -3.59
N CYS A 19 5.48 3.57 -2.92
CA CYS A 19 6.88 3.78 -3.29
C CYS A 19 7.66 2.48 -3.14
N VAL A 20 8.80 2.43 -3.83
CA VAL A 20 9.76 1.35 -3.67
C VAL A 20 11.11 1.99 -3.37
N ILE A 21 12.02 1.21 -2.81
CA ILE A 21 13.36 1.71 -2.48
C ILE A 21 14.34 1.24 -3.56
N TYR A 22 15.09 2.18 -4.11
CA TYR A 22 16.09 1.88 -5.13
C TYR A 22 17.25 2.81 -4.95
N MET A 23 18.45 2.26 -4.79
CA MET A 23 19.68 3.04 -4.60
C MET A 23 19.56 4.09 -3.50
N ASP A 24 19.02 3.66 -2.36
CA ASP A 24 18.83 4.51 -1.17
C ASP A 24 17.88 5.67 -1.36
N GLN A 25 17.02 5.60 -2.39
CA GLN A 25 16.00 6.60 -2.61
C GLN A 25 14.62 5.97 -2.67
N TYR A 26 13.61 6.76 -2.36
CA TYR A 26 12.21 6.33 -2.46
C TYR A 26 11.69 6.73 -3.82
N ILE A 27 11.20 5.75 -4.55
CA ILE A 27 10.68 5.94 -5.92
C ILE A 27 9.16 5.87 -5.84
N TYR A 28 8.50 7.00 -6.07
CA TYR A 28 7.05 7.08 -5.97
C TYR A 28 6.37 6.81 -7.30
N PHE A 29 5.27 6.08 -7.25
CA PHE A 29 4.49 5.77 -8.44
C PHE A 29 3.01 6.04 -8.21
N ASP A 30 2.26 6.24 -9.32
CA ASP A 30 0.83 6.50 -9.25
C ASP A 30 0.01 5.20 -9.36
N ASN A 31 -1.31 5.34 -9.45
CA ASN A 31 -2.21 4.18 -9.51
C ASN A 31 -2.07 3.37 -10.79
N ASP A 32 -1.43 3.92 -11.80
CA ASP A 32 -1.14 3.21 -13.04
C ASP A 32 0.24 2.57 -13.05
N GLY A 33 0.99 2.77 -11.98
CA GLY A 33 2.33 2.22 -11.88
C GLY A 33 3.40 3.07 -12.52
N ARG A 34 3.09 4.31 -12.89
CA ARG A 34 4.08 5.21 -13.49
C ARG A 34 4.90 5.90 -12.42
N VAL A 35 6.18 6.00 -12.66
CA VAL A 35 7.09 6.67 -11.75
C VAL A 35 6.85 8.18 -11.81
N LEU A 36 6.53 8.77 -10.66
CA LEU A 36 6.25 10.19 -10.55
C LEU A 36 7.48 11.00 -10.18
N GLU A 37 8.17 10.55 -9.14
CA GLU A 37 9.36 11.26 -8.66
C GLU A 37 10.18 10.37 -7.74
N THR A 38 11.38 10.83 -7.43
CA THR A 38 12.26 10.17 -6.49
C THR A 38 12.58 11.12 -5.35
N SER A 39 12.82 10.59 -4.17
CA SER A 39 13.13 11.41 -3.00
C SER A 39 14.01 10.65 -2.03
N ALA A 40 14.86 11.38 -1.33
CA ALA A 40 15.67 10.78 -0.26
C ALA A 40 14.85 10.57 1.01
N GLU A 41 13.69 11.19 1.10
CA GLU A 41 12.84 11.10 2.29
C GLU A 41 11.52 10.42 1.96
N LYS A 42 11.04 9.60 2.92
CA LYS A 42 9.77 8.91 2.76
C LYS A 42 8.62 9.83 3.16
N LEU A 43 7.61 9.91 2.31
CA LEU A 43 6.39 10.64 2.62
C LEU A 43 5.53 9.82 3.57
N PRO A 44 4.97 10.46 4.62
CA PRO A 44 4.32 9.71 5.70
C PRO A 44 3.07 8.91 5.33
N ASP A 45 2.33 9.37 4.35
CA ASP A 45 1.06 8.72 4.02
C ASP A 45 1.14 7.81 2.79
N VAL A 46 2.33 7.46 2.36
CA VAL A 46 2.53 6.62 1.18
C VAL A 46 3.15 5.29 1.61
N PRO A 47 2.49 4.16 1.32
CA PRO A 47 3.04 2.87 1.73
C PRO A 47 4.28 2.50 0.91
N CYS A 48 5.25 1.90 1.59
CA CYS A 48 6.46 1.42 0.94
C CYS A 48 6.26 -0.05 0.58
N ILE A 49 6.55 -0.42 -0.64
CA ILE A 49 6.34 -1.77 -1.12
C ILE A 49 7.67 -2.50 -1.22
N GLN A 50 7.72 -3.69 -0.63
CA GLN A 50 8.91 -4.52 -0.66
C GLN A 50 8.59 -5.88 -1.29
N GLY A 51 9.59 -6.46 -1.92
CA GLY A 51 9.43 -7.74 -2.60
C GLY A 51 9.33 -7.61 -4.11
N LEU A 52 9.31 -6.38 -4.63
CA LEU A 52 9.31 -6.16 -6.06
C LEU A 52 10.73 -6.14 -6.60
N LYS A 53 10.91 -6.72 -7.78
CA LYS A 53 12.18 -6.70 -8.48
C LYS A 53 12.02 -5.93 -9.78
N PHE A 54 12.95 -5.02 -10.04
CA PHE A 54 12.93 -4.21 -11.25
C PHE A 54 14.36 -3.82 -11.59
N ASP A 55 14.58 -3.53 -12.88
CA ASP A 55 15.93 -3.29 -13.38
C ASP A 55 16.37 -1.84 -13.37
N ARG A 56 15.44 -0.93 -13.61
CA ARG A 56 15.79 0.49 -13.73
C ARG A 56 14.59 1.36 -13.45
N ILE A 57 14.86 2.65 -13.26
CA ILE A 57 13.84 3.64 -12.99
C ILE A 57 13.91 4.75 -14.02
N VAL A 58 12.78 5.09 -14.63
CA VAL A 58 12.69 6.24 -15.52
C VAL A 58 11.43 7.00 -15.14
N VAL A 59 11.62 8.24 -14.71
CA VAL A 59 10.49 9.10 -14.33
C VAL A 59 9.57 9.30 -15.52
N GLY A 60 8.28 9.15 -15.32
CA GLY A 60 7.27 9.27 -16.37
C GLY A 60 6.93 7.96 -17.05
N GLU A 61 7.73 6.92 -16.85
CA GLU A 61 7.46 5.60 -17.42
C GLU A 61 6.94 4.66 -16.35
N LYS A 62 6.29 3.59 -16.79
CA LYS A 62 5.81 2.57 -15.88
C LYS A 62 6.99 1.86 -15.23
N LEU A 63 6.87 1.55 -13.95
CA LEU A 63 7.91 0.84 -13.23
C LEU A 63 8.10 -0.55 -13.86
N PRO A 64 9.30 -0.88 -14.34
CA PRO A 64 9.54 -2.13 -15.07
C PRO A 64 9.79 -3.30 -14.13
N VAL A 65 8.71 -3.80 -13.51
CA VAL A 65 8.82 -4.91 -12.57
C VAL A 65 8.90 -6.25 -13.29
N THR A 66 9.65 -7.17 -12.71
CA THR A 66 9.84 -8.50 -13.28
C THR A 66 8.54 -9.30 -13.27
N ASN A 67 7.76 -9.20 -12.21
CA ASN A 67 6.48 -9.91 -12.09
C ASN A 67 5.33 -8.94 -12.25
N ASP A 68 4.82 -8.82 -13.47
CA ASP A 68 3.73 -7.90 -13.75
C ASP A 68 2.44 -8.25 -13.04
N ALA A 69 2.13 -9.54 -12.90
CA ALA A 69 0.93 -9.97 -12.18
C ALA A 69 0.97 -9.53 -10.73
N MET A 70 2.11 -9.67 -10.08
CA MET A 70 2.29 -9.22 -8.70
C MET A 70 2.13 -7.69 -8.62
N PHE A 71 2.67 -6.98 -9.58
CA PHE A 71 2.56 -5.53 -9.60
C PHE A 71 1.12 -5.05 -9.77
N GLN A 72 0.35 -5.73 -10.64
CA GLN A 72 -1.07 -5.40 -10.80
C GLN A 72 -1.83 -5.64 -9.49
N GLU A 73 -1.49 -6.69 -8.78
CA GLU A 73 -2.10 -6.98 -7.49
C GLU A 73 -1.77 -5.88 -6.48
N ILE A 74 -0.53 -5.40 -6.48
CA ILE A 74 -0.11 -4.28 -5.63
C ILE A 74 -0.90 -3.02 -5.97
N LEU A 75 -1.05 -2.70 -7.24
CA LEU A 75 -1.78 -1.52 -7.66
C LEU A 75 -3.25 -1.61 -7.23
N THR A 76 -3.85 -2.78 -7.34
CA THR A 76 -5.21 -3.00 -6.87
C THR A 76 -5.28 -2.77 -5.36
N MET A 77 -4.31 -3.28 -4.62
CA MET A 77 -4.27 -3.11 -3.19
C MET A 77 -4.09 -1.65 -2.78
N THR A 78 -3.20 -0.92 -3.44
CA THR A 78 -3.02 0.49 -3.11
C THR A 78 -4.27 1.30 -3.38
N GLN A 79 -5.04 0.95 -4.41
CA GLN A 79 -6.31 1.59 -4.68
C GLN A 79 -7.33 1.29 -3.58
N LEU A 80 -7.37 0.06 -3.09
CA LEU A 80 -8.27 -0.31 -2.00
C LEU A 80 -7.86 0.37 -0.68
N ILE A 81 -6.57 0.50 -0.45
CA ILE A 81 -6.06 1.21 0.73
C ILE A 81 -6.52 2.67 0.69
N ASP A 82 -6.39 3.30 -0.46
CA ASP A 82 -6.80 4.68 -0.64
C ASP A 82 -8.31 4.84 -0.52
N LYS A 83 -9.06 3.95 -1.15
CA LYS A 83 -10.52 3.97 -1.13
C LYS A 83 -11.07 3.84 0.29
N ASN A 84 -10.43 3.04 1.12
CA ASN A 84 -10.86 2.82 2.51
C ASN A 84 -10.17 3.76 3.49
N GLU A 85 -9.43 4.73 2.98
CA GLU A 85 -8.74 5.74 3.78
C GLU A 85 -7.81 5.14 4.84
N LEU A 86 -7.15 4.05 4.47
CA LEU A 86 -6.21 3.38 5.36
C LEU A 86 -4.83 4.04 5.28
N LEU A 87 -4.16 4.13 6.41
CA LEU A 87 -2.79 4.62 6.47
C LEU A 87 -1.89 3.43 6.74
N ILE A 88 -1.31 2.90 5.70
CA ILE A 88 -0.44 1.73 5.77
C ILE A 88 1.00 2.17 5.53
N ASP A 89 1.91 1.71 6.38
CA ASP A 89 3.31 2.11 6.28
C ASP A 89 4.08 1.29 5.26
N GLU A 90 3.79 -0.01 5.18
CA GLU A 90 4.56 -0.90 4.34
C GLU A 90 3.72 -2.07 3.84
N ILE A 91 3.97 -2.49 2.61
CA ILE A 91 3.35 -3.66 1.99
C ILE A 91 4.48 -4.61 1.60
N ARG A 92 4.42 -5.85 2.07
CA ARG A 92 5.41 -6.86 1.73
C ARG A 92 4.78 -8.09 1.11
N PHE A 93 5.56 -8.73 0.24
CA PHE A 93 5.23 -10.03 -0.31
C PHE A 93 6.26 -11.01 0.22
N ASN A 94 5.80 -12.11 0.79
CA ASN A 94 6.71 -13.14 1.26
C ASN A 94 7.03 -14.13 0.13
N SER A 95 7.80 -15.16 0.43
CA SER A 95 8.23 -16.14 -0.57
C SER A 95 7.08 -16.93 -1.20
N ASP A 96 5.95 -16.99 -0.52
CA ASP A 96 4.75 -17.67 -1.02
C ASP A 96 3.80 -16.71 -1.73
N ASN A 97 4.25 -15.47 -2.00
CA ASN A 97 3.46 -14.41 -2.59
C ASN A 97 2.24 -14.03 -1.76
N GLU A 98 2.32 -14.27 -0.47
CA GLU A 98 1.29 -13.81 0.45
C GLU A 98 1.56 -12.38 0.84
N ILE A 99 0.49 -11.65 1.10
CA ILE A 99 0.54 -10.22 1.35
C ILE A 99 0.53 -9.92 2.84
N VAL A 100 1.48 -9.09 3.26
CA VAL A 100 1.59 -8.64 4.65
C VAL A 100 1.67 -7.13 4.66
N LEU A 101 0.83 -6.50 5.48
CA LEU A 101 0.86 -5.06 5.66
C LEU A 101 1.45 -4.74 7.02
N TYR A 102 2.05 -3.57 7.13
CA TYR A 102 2.57 -3.07 8.41
C TYR A 102 2.00 -1.70 8.66
N LYS A 103 1.48 -1.52 9.85
CA LYS A 103 1.02 -0.22 10.33
C LYS A 103 1.45 -0.04 11.77
N ASP A 104 2.29 0.97 12.02
CA ASP A 104 2.88 1.20 13.33
C ASP A 104 3.54 -0.07 13.85
N LYS A 105 3.05 -0.65 14.94
CA LYS A 105 3.61 -1.85 15.53
C LYS A 105 2.77 -3.10 15.24
N ILE A 106 1.85 -2.99 14.29
CA ILE A 106 0.97 -4.10 13.95
C ILE A 106 1.34 -4.69 12.59
N LYS A 107 1.54 -6.00 12.58
CA LYS A 107 1.74 -6.76 11.36
C LYS A 107 0.39 -7.34 10.97
N ILE A 108 -0.01 -7.13 9.73
CA ILE A 108 -1.32 -7.56 9.24
C ILE A 108 -1.13 -8.60 8.14
N GLU A 109 -1.55 -9.83 8.40
CA GLU A 109 -1.40 -10.92 7.44
C GLU A 109 -2.69 -11.06 6.63
N LEU A 110 -2.61 -10.82 5.34
CA LEU A 110 -3.76 -10.92 4.44
C LEU A 110 -3.81 -12.25 3.67
N GLY A 111 -2.72 -12.96 3.64
CA GLY A 111 -2.66 -14.23 2.89
C GLY A 111 -2.54 -13.99 1.39
N SER A 112 -3.18 -14.86 0.60
CA SER A 112 -3.08 -14.84 -0.84
C SER A 112 -3.93 -13.76 -1.44
N GLY A 113 -4.02 -12.91 -1.97
CA GLY A 113 -4.87 -11.87 -2.53
C GLY A 113 -6.35 -12.17 -2.66
N THR A 114 -6.83 -13.27 -2.12
CA THR A 114 -8.25 -13.61 -2.18
C THR A 114 -9.04 -12.81 -1.13
N GLY A 115 -10.15 -12.20 -1.55
CA GLY A 115 -11.00 -11.47 -0.62
C GLY A 115 -10.41 -10.18 -0.09
N LEU A 116 -9.47 -9.59 -0.81
CA LEU A 116 -8.81 -8.36 -0.39
C LEU A 116 -9.79 -7.23 -0.12
N GLU A 117 -10.81 -7.10 -0.94
CA GLU A 117 -11.77 -6.01 -0.78
C GLU A 117 -12.47 -6.10 0.58
N ASP A 118 -12.95 -7.29 0.95
CA ASP A 118 -13.59 -7.48 2.24
C ASP A 118 -12.63 -7.25 3.40
N LYS A 119 -11.41 -7.75 3.26
CA LYS A 119 -10.40 -7.61 4.31
C LYS A 119 -10.06 -6.15 4.55
N LEU A 120 -9.84 -5.40 3.50
CA LEU A 120 -9.46 -4.00 3.63
C LEU A 120 -10.63 -3.11 4.00
N MET A 121 -11.85 -3.46 3.58
CA MET A 121 -13.04 -2.69 3.92
C MET A 121 -13.25 -2.61 5.43
N ASN A 122 -12.96 -3.67 6.14
CA ASN A 122 -13.17 -3.74 7.58
C ASN A 122 -11.90 -3.45 8.40
N LEU A 123 -10.77 -3.30 7.73
CA LEU A 123 -9.50 -3.16 8.42
C LEU A 123 -9.41 -1.89 9.26
N GLU A 124 -9.95 -0.78 8.76
CA GLU A 124 -9.91 0.47 9.51
C GLU A 124 -10.59 0.33 10.87
N SER A 125 -11.79 -0.28 10.90
CA SER A 125 -12.52 -0.50 12.14
C SER A 125 -11.75 -1.41 13.09
N ILE A 126 -11.11 -2.43 12.56
CA ILE A 126 -10.34 -3.37 13.36
C ILE A 126 -9.11 -2.67 13.94
N LEU A 127 -8.40 -1.90 13.13
CA LEU A 127 -7.21 -1.18 13.58
C LEU A 127 -7.53 -0.13 14.63
N ALA A 128 -8.70 0.50 14.51
CA ALA A 128 -9.12 1.48 15.51
C ALA A 128 -9.25 0.86 16.90
N LYS A 129 -9.63 -0.41 16.97
CA LYS A 129 -9.75 -1.13 18.24
C LYS A 129 -8.38 -1.57 18.76
N LEU A 130 -7.37 -1.56 17.92
CA LEU A 130 -6.02 -2.01 18.28
C LEU A 130 -5.04 -0.85 18.47
N GLU A 131 -5.54 0.37 18.47
CA GLU A 131 -4.71 1.54 18.63
C GLU A 131 -3.87 1.45 19.92
N GLY A 132 -2.58 1.71 19.78
CA GLY A 132 -1.66 1.64 20.90
C GLY A 132 -1.15 0.25 21.21
N LYS A 133 -1.64 -0.76 20.52
CA LYS A 133 -1.20 -2.14 20.73
C LYS A 133 -0.14 -2.55 19.72
N SER A 134 0.56 -3.62 20.02
CA SER A 134 1.53 -4.18 19.09
C SER A 134 1.32 -5.68 18.99
N GLY A 135 1.44 -6.21 17.79
CA GLY A 135 1.22 -7.64 17.58
C GLY A 135 0.95 -7.98 16.14
N THR A 136 0.35 -9.14 15.93
CA THR A 136 0.03 -9.64 14.59
C THR A 136 -1.46 -9.83 14.45
N LEU A 137 -2.04 -9.20 13.42
CA LEU A 137 -3.45 -9.35 13.08
C LEU A 137 -3.53 -10.31 11.89
N ASP A 138 -4.19 -11.43 12.07
CA ASP A 138 -4.34 -12.44 11.03
C ASP A 138 -5.72 -12.33 10.39
N LEU A 139 -5.75 -11.95 9.12
CA LEU A 139 -6.97 -11.85 8.32
C LEU A 139 -6.95 -12.85 7.16
N THR A 140 -6.08 -13.84 7.22
CA THR A 140 -5.91 -14.79 6.11
C THR A 140 -7.24 -15.45 5.71
N ASP A 141 -8.02 -15.86 6.68
CA ASP A 141 -9.30 -16.53 6.43
C ASP A 141 -10.51 -15.61 6.65
N TYR A 142 -10.29 -14.32 6.78
CA TYR A 142 -11.36 -13.38 7.03
C TYR A 142 -12.16 -13.08 5.76
N THR A 143 -13.50 -13.13 5.89
CA THR A 143 -14.40 -12.67 4.84
C THR A 143 -15.55 -11.93 5.50
N ALA A 144 -16.24 -11.09 4.74
CA ALA A 144 -17.36 -10.35 5.26
C ALA A 144 -18.48 -11.32 5.67
N GLY A 145 -18.86 -11.28 6.93
CA GLY A 145 -19.94 -12.13 7.45
C GLY A 145 -19.52 -13.53 7.89
N THR A 146 -18.34 -13.97 7.53
CA THR A 146 -17.81 -15.26 7.97
C THR A 146 -16.30 -15.14 8.16
N GLY A 147 -15.73 -16.05 8.90
CA GLY A 147 -14.31 -16.02 9.17
C GLY A 147 -13.96 -15.13 10.35
N ASN A 148 -12.73 -15.20 10.76
CA ASN A 148 -12.27 -14.56 11.98
C ASN A 148 -11.07 -13.68 11.76
N ALA A 149 -11.10 -12.49 12.36
CA ALA A 149 -9.93 -11.66 12.53
C ALA A 149 -9.30 -12.05 13.85
N ILE A 150 -8.06 -12.52 13.83
CA ILE A 150 -7.38 -12.97 15.02
C ILE A 150 -6.19 -12.05 15.31
N PHE A 151 -6.17 -11.46 16.50
CA PHE A 151 -5.07 -10.61 16.90
C PHE A 151 -4.28 -11.26 18.03
N LYS A 152 -2.97 -11.38 17.82
CA LYS A 152 -2.06 -11.89 18.83
C LYS A 152 -1.17 -10.74 19.27
N GLU A 153 -1.40 -10.28 20.48
CA GLU A 153 -0.65 -9.16 21.02
C GLU A 153 0.77 -9.59 21.43
N ASN A 154 1.74 -8.75 21.15
CA ASN A 154 3.12 -8.99 21.58
C ASN A 154 3.21 -8.76 23.09
N LYS A 155 4.07 -9.53 23.70
CA LYS A 155 4.30 -9.41 25.14
C LYS A 155 5.40 -8.42 25.45
#